data_91e6b9c64301b4b01a1e909057ecc772
#
_entry.id   91e6b9c64301b4b01a1e909057ecc772
#
_cell.length_a   1.000
_cell.length_b   1.000
_cell.length_c   1.000
_cell.angle_alpha   90.00
_cell.angle_beta   90.00
_cell.angle_gamma   90.00
#
_symmetry.space_group_name_H-M   'P 1'
#
loop_
_entity.id
_entity.type
_entity.pdbx_description
1 polymer ?
#
loop_
_entity_poly.entity_id
_entity_poly.type
_entity_poly.pdbx_seq_one_letter_code
_entity_poly.pdbx_strand_id
1 'polypeptide(L)'
;MLNQRTLKNSIRATGVGLHTGKKVLMTLRPALPDTGIVFRRTDLDQPVDIRAHAENVSDTTMNTTLHRGEVKVSTVEHLLSALAGLGIDNALVEVSAGEVPIMDGSAGPFVFLLQSAGIEEQKAPKRFIRILESLRVDDGDKWARFDPYDGFKVNFEIEFNHPTFKKHSQVASMDFSTTSFLREVSRARTFGFMRELESLRARNLALGGNMDNAIVLDDYRVLNEDGLRYEDEFVKHKILDAIGDLYLLGHSLIGEFSGFKSGHALNHKLLRALMVRQSAWQEVTFESLADAPISYVAAAAARA
;
A
#
# COMPACT_ATOMS: atom_id res chain seq x y z
N MET A 1 -17.29 -9.95 18.60
CA MET A 1 -17.30 -9.35 17.25
C MET A 1 -15.91 -8.84 16.94
N LEU A 2 -15.40 -9.10 15.74
CA LEU A 2 -14.14 -8.52 15.30
C LEU A 2 -14.38 -7.04 14.97
N ASN A 3 -13.66 -6.17 15.68
CA ASN A 3 -13.90 -4.73 15.64
C ASN A 3 -12.94 -3.99 14.69
N GLN A 4 -13.41 -2.83 14.21
CA GLN A 4 -12.59 -1.85 13.51
C GLN A 4 -11.47 -1.35 14.39
N ARG A 5 -10.40 -0.84 13.76
CA ARG A 5 -9.21 -0.29 14.43
C ARG A 5 -8.89 1.10 13.94
N THR A 6 -8.39 1.91 14.87
CA THR A 6 -7.83 3.23 14.61
C THR A 6 -6.54 3.41 15.40
N LEU A 7 -5.88 4.55 15.27
CA LEU A 7 -4.75 4.93 16.10
C LEU A 7 -5.21 5.35 17.50
N LYS A 8 -4.40 5.05 18.53
CA LYS A 8 -4.64 5.52 19.89
C LYS A 8 -4.24 6.99 20.06
N ASN A 9 -3.11 7.40 19.46
CA ASN A 9 -2.55 8.74 19.56
C ASN A 9 -2.18 9.26 18.17
N SER A 10 -2.10 10.59 18.05
CA SER A 10 -1.54 11.23 16.86
C SER A 10 -0.02 11.10 16.85
N ILE A 11 0.56 10.92 15.67
CA ILE A 11 2.01 10.86 15.47
C ILE A 11 2.42 11.64 14.22
N ARG A 12 3.62 12.21 14.23
CA ARG A 12 4.14 13.04 13.14
C ARG A 12 5.43 12.49 12.59
N ALA A 13 5.63 12.68 11.30
CA ALA A 13 6.90 12.45 10.63
C ALA A 13 7.14 13.52 9.57
N THR A 14 8.41 13.77 9.27
CA THR A 14 8.82 14.66 8.18
C THR A 14 9.68 13.85 7.23
N GLY A 15 9.46 14.03 5.93
CA GLY A 15 10.26 13.41 4.88
C GLY A 15 10.19 14.22 3.60
N VAL A 16 10.54 13.59 2.49
CA VAL A 16 10.47 14.19 1.14
C VAL A 16 9.58 13.33 0.25
N GLY A 17 8.87 13.95 -0.68
CA GLY A 17 8.16 13.24 -1.73
C GLY A 17 9.14 12.61 -2.73
N LEU A 18 8.93 11.36 -3.12
CA LEU A 18 9.80 10.66 -4.06
C LEU A 18 9.86 11.37 -5.42
N HIS A 19 8.69 11.75 -5.93
CA HIS A 19 8.56 12.35 -7.26
C HIS A 19 8.74 13.86 -7.22
N THR A 20 8.11 14.55 -6.27
CA THR A 20 8.15 16.02 -6.19
C THR A 20 9.42 16.58 -5.57
N GLY A 21 10.16 15.81 -4.77
CA GLY A 21 11.31 16.26 -3.99
C GLY A 21 10.96 17.28 -2.90
N LYS A 22 9.66 17.57 -2.69
CA LYS A 22 9.21 18.54 -1.70
C LYS A 22 9.26 17.96 -0.30
N LYS A 23 9.65 18.80 0.68
CA LYS A 23 9.55 18.46 2.09
C LYS A 23 8.08 18.35 2.49
N VAL A 24 7.74 17.28 3.19
CA VAL A 24 6.37 16.97 3.64
C VAL A 24 6.36 16.73 5.14
N LEU A 25 5.51 17.44 5.86
CA LEU A 25 5.10 17.09 7.21
C LEU A 25 3.84 16.23 7.09
N MET A 26 3.89 15.03 7.62
CA MET A 26 2.75 14.11 7.71
C MET A 26 2.34 13.94 9.16
N THR A 27 1.03 14.01 9.45
CA THR A 27 0.46 13.68 10.76
C THR A 27 -0.58 12.58 10.59
N LEU A 28 -0.38 11.47 11.27
CA LEU A 28 -1.35 10.38 11.36
C LEU A 28 -2.20 10.59 12.61
N ARG A 29 -3.53 10.58 12.48
CA ARG A 29 -4.48 10.83 13.58
C ARG A 29 -5.51 9.70 13.68
N PRO A 30 -6.02 9.46 14.90
CA PRO A 30 -7.23 8.67 15.07
C PRO A 30 -8.40 9.24 14.24
N ALA A 31 -9.30 8.36 13.80
CA ALA A 31 -10.54 8.75 13.16
C ALA A 31 -11.72 7.94 13.76
N LEU A 32 -12.93 8.45 13.61
CA LEU A 32 -14.15 7.79 14.09
C LEU A 32 -14.40 6.47 13.33
N PRO A 33 -15.18 5.54 13.91
CA PRO A 33 -15.63 4.37 13.17
C PRO A 33 -16.29 4.74 11.84
N ASP A 34 -16.11 3.87 10.84
CA ASP A 34 -16.68 4.01 9.49
C ASP A 34 -16.15 5.22 8.67
N THR A 35 -15.13 5.92 9.17
CA THR A 35 -14.47 7.01 8.42
C THR A 35 -13.68 6.48 7.23
N GLY A 36 -13.06 5.30 7.38
CA GLY A 36 -12.05 4.80 6.45
C GLY A 36 -10.73 5.58 6.57
N ILE A 37 -9.86 5.44 5.57
CA ILE A 37 -8.63 6.21 5.49
C ILE A 37 -8.90 7.48 4.68
N VAL A 38 -8.61 8.64 5.29
CA VAL A 38 -8.83 9.95 4.67
C VAL A 38 -7.52 10.74 4.64
N PHE A 39 -7.12 11.18 3.46
CA PHE A 39 -5.99 12.10 3.28
C PHE A 39 -6.49 13.54 3.32
N ARG A 40 -5.83 14.39 4.12
CA ARG A 40 -6.14 15.82 4.24
C ARG A 40 -4.96 16.66 3.80
N ARG A 41 -5.15 17.50 2.79
CA ARG A 41 -4.19 18.53 2.38
C ARG A 41 -4.32 19.73 3.32
N THR A 42 -3.25 20.02 4.08
CA THR A 42 -3.24 21.08 5.10
C THR A 42 -2.48 22.34 4.67
N ASP A 43 -1.86 22.31 3.51
CA ASP A 43 -1.10 23.42 2.91
C ASP A 43 -1.95 24.33 2.01
N LEU A 44 -3.23 24.04 1.88
CA LEU A 44 -4.19 24.84 1.09
C LEU A 44 -4.92 25.84 2.00
N ASP A 45 -5.43 26.93 1.42
CA ASP A 45 -6.21 27.96 2.13
C ASP A 45 -7.38 27.35 2.92
N GLN A 46 -8.02 26.34 2.34
CA GLN A 46 -8.99 25.47 2.99
C GLN A 46 -8.53 24.04 2.92
N PRO A 47 -8.48 23.30 4.04
CA PRO A 47 -8.12 21.89 4.05
C PRO A 47 -9.09 21.08 3.15
N VAL A 48 -8.55 20.17 2.36
CA VAL A 48 -9.33 19.31 1.46
C VAL A 48 -9.12 17.85 1.84
N ASP A 49 -10.22 17.17 2.11
CA ASP A 49 -10.25 15.75 2.44
C ASP A 49 -10.46 14.90 1.18
N ILE A 50 -9.63 13.88 1.02
CA ILE A 50 -9.70 12.91 -0.08
C ILE A 50 -9.76 11.52 0.55
N ARG A 51 -10.87 10.81 0.38
CA ARG A 51 -11.02 9.44 0.87
C ARG A 51 -10.12 8.50 0.05
N ALA A 52 -9.40 7.62 0.73
CA ALA A 52 -8.66 6.53 0.08
C ALA A 52 -9.65 5.48 -0.44
N HIS A 53 -10.06 5.63 -1.68
CA HIS A 53 -11.02 4.76 -2.35
C HIS A 53 -10.71 4.71 -3.84
N ALA A 54 -10.96 3.55 -4.47
CA ALA A 54 -10.64 3.33 -5.88
C ALA A 54 -11.32 4.33 -6.83
N GLU A 55 -12.47 4.91 -6.45
CA GLU A 55 -13.15 5.95 -7.24
C GLU A 55 -12.38 7.27 -7.30
N ASN A 56 -11.53 7.53 -6.30
CA ASN A 56 -10.75 8.76 -6.19
C ASN A 56 -9.35 8.65 -6.79
N VAL A 57 -8.99 7.53 -7.41
CA VAL A 57 -7.72 7.38 -8.13
C VAL A 57 -7.76 8.13 -9.44
N SER A 58 -6.82 9.06 -9.65
CA SER A 58 -6.73 9.89 -10.86
C SER A 58 -5.54 9.54 -11.75
N ASP A 59 -4.45 9.05 -11.16
CA ASP A 59 -3.23 8.74 -11.88
C ASP A 59 -2.55 7.53 -11.23
N THR A 60 -1.97 6.70 -12.07
CA THR A 60 -1.26 5.47 -11.68
C THR A 60 0.12 5.39 -12.34
N THR A 61 0.63 6.53 -12.80
CA THR A 61 1.97 6.64 -13.40
C THR A 61 3.04 6.63 -12.32
N MET A 62 3.76 5.52 -12.17
CA MET A 62 4.84 5.29 -11.21
C MET A 62 4.42 5.28 -9.72
N ASN A 63 3.19 5.65 -9.39
CA ASN A 63 2.61 5.64 -8.04
C ASN A 63 1.08 5.63 -8.13
N THR A 64 0.41 5.50 -7.00
CA THR A 64 -1.03 5.70 -6.89
C THR A 64 -1.32 7.09 -6.37
N THR A 65 -2.08 7.87 -7.16
CA THR A 65 -2.50 9.24 -6.86
C THR A 65 -4.01 9.33 -6.65
N LEU A 66 -4.41 9.86 -5.51
CA LEU A 66 -5.80 10.19 -5.19
C LEU A 66 -6.11 11.64 -5.50
N HIS A 67 -7.37 11.92 -5.83
CA HIS A 67 -7.82 13.30 -6.12
C HIS A 67 -9.22 13.63 -5.58
N ARG A 68 -9.46 14.92 -5.42
CA ARG A 68 -10.79 15.52 -5.26
C ARG A 68 -10.78 16.88 -5.97
N GLY A 69 -11.46 16.96 -7.12
CA GLY A 69 -11.29 18.10 -8.03
C GLY A 69 -9.83 18.20 -8.47
N GLU A 70 -9.24 19.37 -8.37
CA GLU A 70 -7.83 19.63 -8.74
C GLU A 70 -6.82 19.25 -7.65
N VAL A 71 -7.30 18.97 -6.44
CA VAL A 71 -6.41 18.63 -5.30
C VAL A 71 -6.02 17.17 -5.36
N LYS A 72 -4.72 16.90 -5.20
CA LYS A 72 -4.13 15.56 -5.30
C LYS A 72 -3.27 15.20 -4.10
N VAL A 73 -3.19 13.90 -3.81
CA VAL A 73 -2.20 13.29 -2.92
C VAL A 73 -1.64 12.05 -3.62
N SER A 74 -0.34 12.05 -3.87
CA SER A 74 0.37 10.99 -4.63
C SER A 74 1.17 10.08 -3.70
N THR A 75 1.59 8.91 -4.22
CA THR A 75 2.45 7.92 -3.54
C THR A 75 1.83 7.43 -2.23
N VAL A 76 0.55 7.06 -2.29
CA VAL A 76 -0.23 6.65 -1.11
C VAL A 76 -0.06 5.15 -0.78
N GLU A 77 0.42 4.35 -1.72
CA GLU A 77 0.46 2.89 -1.69
C GLU A 77 1.25 2.31 -0.52
N HIS A 78 2.43 2.85 -0.19
CA HIS A 78 3.26 2.32 0.90
C HIS A 78 2.63 2.54 2.28
N LEU A 79 2.04 3.72 2.50
CA LEU A 79 1.30 4.02 3.74
C LEU A 79 0.02 3.18 3.82
N LEU A 80 -0.73 3.05 2.72
CA LEU A 80 -1.92 2.20 2.68
C LEU A 80 -1.56 0.74 2.94
N SER A 81 -0.42 0.26 2.43
CA SER A 81 0.09 -1.08 2.71
C SER A 81 0.38 -1.28 4.20
N ALA A 82 0.99 -0.29 4.87
CA ALA A 82 1.23 -0.35 6.31
C ALA A 82 -0.07 -0.36 7.13
N LEU A 83 -1.05 0.46 6.75
CA LEU A 83 -2.38 0.52 7.39
C LEU A 83 -3.12 -0.82 7.23
N ALA A 84 -3.13 -1.37 6.01
CA ALA A 84 -3.69 -2.70 5.72
C ALA A 84 -2.99 -3.79 6.51
N GLY A 85 -1.64 -3.77 6.53
CA GLY A 85 -0.79 -4.74 7.22
C GLY A 85 -1.05 -4.81 8.73
N LEU A 86 -1.40 -3.70 9.35
CA LEU A 86 -1.75 -3.60 10.78
C LEU A 86 -3.27 -3.67 11.04
N GLY A 87 -4.09 -3.77 9.99
CA GLY A 87 -5.54 -3.86 10.07
C GLY A 87 -6.21 -2.59 10.59
N ILE A 88 -5.66 -1.40 10.30
CA ILE A 88 -6.21 -0.11 10.71
C ILE A 88 -7.25 0.34 9.70
N ASP A 89 -8.51 0.37 10.12
CA ASP A 89 -9.66 0.69 9.28
C ASP A 89 -9.89 2.20 9.13
N ASN A 90 -9.60 2.97 10.17
CA ASN A 90 -9.94 4.39 10.24
C ASN A 90 -8.73 5.23 10.65
N ALA A 91 -8.33 6.17 9.81
CA ALA A 91 -7.27 7.14 10.12
C ALA A 91 -7.44 8.41 9.29
N LEU A 92 -7.08 9.56 9.88
CA LEU A 92 -6.90 10.81 9.18
C LEU A 92 -5.41 11.04 8.95
N VAL A 93 -5.02 11.17 7.70
CA VAL A 93 -3.65 11.41 7.24
C VAL A 93 -3.52 12.85 6.75
N GLU A 94 -2.97 13.72 7.57
CA GLU A 94 -2.71 15.11 7.19
C GLU A 94 -1.35 15.20 6.49
N VAL A 95 -1.29 15.88 5.34
CA VAL A 95 -0.05 16.11 4.58
C VAL A 95 0.06 17.58 4.17
N SER A 96 1.25 18.14 4.36
CA SER A 96 1.56 19.54 4.04
C SER A 96 2.06 19.75 2.59
N ALA A 97 1.88 18.76 1.73
CA ALA A 97 2.19 18.83 0.29
C ALA A 97 1.39 17.76 -0.46
N GLY A 98 1.48 17.77 -1.79
CA GLY A 98 0.72 16.89 -2.68
C GLY A 98 1.23 15.46 -2.80
N GLU A 99 2.13 15.01 -1.93
CA GLU A 99 2.71 13.67 -1.97
C GLU A 99 2.97 13.16 -0.55
N VAL A 100 2.73 11.88 -0.30
CA VAL A 100 3.12 11.20 0.96
C VAL A 100 4.65 11.11 1.00
N PRO A 101 5.32 11.36 2.15
CA PRO A 101 6.78 11.23 2.22
C PRO A 101 7.21 9.79 1.94
N ILE A 102 8.24 9.61 1.12
CA ILE A 102 8.72 8.29 0.70
C ILE A 102 9.40 7.49 1.82
N MET A 103 9.87 8.18 2.84
CA MET A 103 10.63 7.62 3.95
C MET A 103 11.89 6.90 3.46
N ASP A 104 12.01 5.59 3.73
CA ASP A 104 13.11 4.74 3.26
C ASP A 104 12.77 3.93 1.98
N GLY A 105 11.64 4.25 1.36
CA GLY A 105 11.14 3.56 0.16
C GLY A 105 10.34 2.29 0.43
N SER A 106 10.08 1.96 1.69
CA SER A 106 9.29 0.80 2.11
C SER A 106 8.10 1.19 2.99
N ALA A 107 7.29 0.24 3.42
CA ALA A 107 6.24 0.44 4.42
C ALA A 107 6.79 0.42 5.87
N GLY A 108 8.03 0.00 6.10
CA GLY A 108 8.61 -0.19 7.42
C GLY A 108 8.54 1.03 8.34
N PRO A 109 8.97 2.24 7.93
CA PRO A 109 8.85 3.45 8.74
C PRO A 109 7.41 3.80 9.11
N PHE A 110 6.45 3.58 8.21
CA PHE A 110 5.02 3.79 8.50
C PHE A 110 4.51 2.78 9.54
N VAL A 111 4.89 1.51 9.42
CA VAL A 111 4.61 0.49 10.44
C VAL A 111 5.14 0.93 11.79
N PHE A 112 6.39 1.41 11.87
CA PHE A 112 6.98 1.89 13.11
C PHE A 112 6.19 3.07 13.72
N LEU A 113 5.79 4.04 12.89
CA LEU A 113 4.98 5.17 13.32
C LEU A 113 3.61 4.71 13.85
N LEU A 114 2.91 3.84 13.11
CA LEU A 114 1.60 3.34 13.49
C LEU A 114 1.63 2.55 14.80
N GLN A 115 2.64 1.68 14.97
CA GLN A 115 2.86 0.94 16.22
C GLN A 115 3.22 1.87 17.39
N SER A 116 4.02 2.91 17.14
CA SER A 116 4.41 3.90 18.15
C SER A 116 3.22 4.77 18.58
N ALA A 117 2.30 5.08 17.67
CA ALA A 117 1.04 5.77 17.99
C ALA A 117 0.12 4.89 18.85
N GLY A 118 0.31 3.58 18.80
CA GLY A 118 -0.59 2.58 19.37
C GLY A 118 -1.85 2.40 18.51
N ILE A 119 -2.43 1.21 18.62
CA ILE A 119 -3.65 0.81 17.88
C ILE A 119 -4.76 0.58 18.91
N GLU A 120 -5.95 1.09 18.62
CA GLU A 120 -7.13 0.98 19.47
C GLU A 120 -8.27 0.32 18.69
N GLU A 121 -8.98 -0.63 19.34
CA GLU A 121 -10.18 -1.23 18.81
C GLU A 121 -11.39 -0.33 19.07
N GLN A 122 -12.25 -0.21 18.06
CA GLN A 122 -13.45 0.64 18.10
C GLN A 122 -14.70 -0.21 18.26
N LYS A 123 -15.77 0.39 18.82
CA LYS A 123 -17.06 -0.30 18.99
C LYS A 123 -17.88 -0.31 17.69
N ALA A 124 -17.31 -0.87 16.64
CA ALA A 124 -17.95 -1.05 15.33
C ALA A 124 -17.42 -2.33 14.67
N PRO A 125 -18.24 -3.10 13.96
CA PRO A 125 -17.81 -4.34 13.31
C PRO A 125 -16.81 -4.04 12.19
N LYS A 126 -15.72 -4.81 12.16
CA LYS A 126 -14.77 -4.78 11.04
C LYS A 126 -15.39 -5.46 9.84
N ARG A 127 -15.36 -4.77 8.70
CA ARG A 127 -15.88 -5.26 7.42
C ARG A 127 -14.77 -5.76 6.53
N PHE A 128 -15.10 -6.75 5.71
CA PHE A 128 -14.21 -7.33 4.72
C PHE A 128 -14.92 -7.44 3.38
N ILE A 129 -14.18 -7.30 2.30
CA ILE A 129 -14.64 -7.62 0.95
C ILE A 129 -14.22 -9.07 0.65
N ARG A 130 -15.19 -9.97 0.56
CA ARG A 130 -14.95 -11.38 0.20
C ARG A 130 -15.17 -11.59 -1.28
N ILE A 131 -14.17 -12.13 -1.96
CA ILE A 131 -14.24 -12.50 -3.37
C ILE A 131 -15.04 -13.81 -3.52
N LEU A 132 -16.04 -13.81 -4.38
CA LEU A 132 -16.94 -14.94 -4.64
C LEU A 132 -16.70 -15.60 -5.99
N GLU A 133 -16.24 -14.83 -6.99
CA GLU A 133 -15.99 -15.31 -8.35
C GLU A 133 -14.60 -14.85 -8.81
N SER A 134 -13.99 -15.66 -9.67
CA SER A 134 -12.75 -15.26 -10.34
C SER A 134 -13.00 -14.06 -11.26
N LEU A 135 -12.11 -13.08 -11.16
CA LEU A 135 -12.12 -11.90 -12.01
C LEU A 135 -10.71 -11.58 -12.47
N ARG A 136 -10.53 -11.44 -13.78
CA ARG A 136 -9.23 -11.13 -14.39
C ARG A 136 -9.33 -9.91 -15.30
N VAL A 137 -8.27 -9.13 -15.32
CA VAL A 137 -8.04 -8.03 -16.27
C VAL A 137 -6.68 -8.21 -16.92
N ASP A 138 -6.60 -7.87 -18.21
CA ASP A 138 -5.39 -8.01 -19.01
C ASP A 138 -5.00 -6.65 -19.62
N ASP A 139 -3.69 -6.49 -19.88
CA ASP A 139 -3.10 -5.37 -20.61
C ASP A 139 -1.86 -5.87 -21.37
N GLY A 140 -2.05 -6.25 -22.64
CA GLY A 140 -1.04 -6.94 -23.43
C GLY A 140 -0.70 -8.30 -22.83
N ASP A 141 0.58 -8.51 -22.48
CA ASP A 141 1.08 -9.71 -21.82
C ASP A 141 0.95 -9.69 -20.29
N LYS A 142 0.51 -8.55 -19.71
CA LYS A 142 0.35 -8.34 -18.27
C LYS A 142 -1.06 -8.68 -17.83
N TRP A 143 -1.20 -9.14 -16.59
CA TRP A 143 -2.53 -9.39 -16.04
C TRP A 143 -2.56 -9.27 -14.52
N ALA A 144 -3.76 -9.01 -13.99
CA ALA A 144 -4.10 -9.09 -12.59
C ALA A 144 -5.42 -9.84 -12.40
N ARG A 145 -5.54 -10.62 -11.31
CA ARG A 145 -6.66 -11.52 -11.08
C ARG A 145 -7.01 -11.61 -9.62
N PHE A 146 -8.33 -11.70 -9.34
CA PHE A 146 -8.86 -12.17 -8.08
C PHE A 146 -9.43 -13.58 -8.22
N ASP A 147 -9.26 -14.39 -7.18
CA ASP A 147 -9.89 -15.68 -7.01
C ASP A 147 -10.49 -15.83 -5.61
N PRO A 148 -11.56 -16.61 -5.44
CA PRO A 148 -12.05 -17.00 -4.12
C PRO A 148 -10.95 -17.72 -3.33
N TYR A 149 -10.74 -17.30 -2.07
CA TYR A 149 -9.80 -17.91 -1.14
C TYR A 149 -10.24 -17.60 0.29
N ASP A 150 -10.13 -18.56 1.19
CA ASP A 150 -10.47 -18.37 2.60
C ASP A 150 -9.25 -17.88 3.39
N GLY A 151 -8.96 -16.59 3.25
CA GLY A 151 -7.79 -15.86 3.74
C GLY A 151 -7.53 -14.65 2.85
N PHE A 152 -6.37 -14.05 2.97
CA PHE A 152 -5.87 -13.09 1.99
C PHE A 152 -4.50 -13.54 1.49
N LYS A 153 -4.40 -13.89 0.23
CA LYS A 153 -3.17 -14.36 -0.40
C LYS A 153 -2.79 -13.47 -1.55
N VAL A 154 -1.50 -13.16 -1.64
CA VAL A 154 -0.94 -12.32 -2.71
C VAL A 154 0.16 -13.09 -3.41
N ASN A 155 -0.02 -13.35 -4.71
CA ASN A 155 0.99 -13.94 -5.59
C ASN A 155 1.43 -12.86 -6.58
N PHE A 156 2.72 -12.73 -6.77
CA PHE A 156 3.25 -11.76 -7.72
C PHE A 156 4.40 -12.34 -8.53
N GLU A 157 4.40 -12.10 -9.82
CA GLU A 157 5.48 -12.42 -10.73
C GLU A 157 5.88 -11.17 -11.52
N ILE A 158 7.17 -10.86 -11.50
CA ILE A 158 7.79 -9.79 -12.28
C ILE A 158 8.68 -10.41 -13.37
N GLU A 159 8.92 -9.68 -14.44
CA GLU A 159 9.84 -10.11 -15.48
C GLU A 159 10.68 -8.93 -15.94
N PHE A 160 11.93 -8.90 -15.48
CA PHE A 160 12.92 -7.91 -15.86
C PHE A 160 14.12 -8.61 -16.51
N ASN A 161 14.42 -8.24 -17.75
CA ASN A 161 15.63 -8.73 -18.42
C ASN A 161 16.86 -7.90 -18.00
N HIS A 162 17.34 -8.17 -16.79
CA HIS A 162 18.51 -7.50 -16.21
C HIS A 162 19.36 -8.50 -15.44
N PRO A 163 20.72 -8.39 -15.46
CA PRO A 163 21.62 -9.37 -14.82
C PRO A 163 21.33 -9.59 -13.33
N THR A 164 20.95 -8.54 -12.58
CA THR A 164 20.58 -8.64 -11.17
C THR A 164 19.34 -9.50 -10.97
N PHE A 165 18.28 -9.28 -11.77
CA PHE A 165 17.03 -10.02 -11.63
C PHE A 165 17.17 -11.51 -11.99
N LYS A 166 18.14 -11.87 -12.83
CA LYS A 166 18.46 -13.29 -13.14
C LYS A 166 19.07 -14.03 -11.95
N LYS A 167 19.58 -13.32 -10.94
CA LYS A 167 20.19 -13.89 -9.74
C LYS A 167 19.21 -13.96 -8.56
N HIS A 168 18.04 -13.34 -8.67
CA HIS A 168 17.05 -13.23 -7.59
C HIS A 168 15.71 -13.79 -8.06
N SER A 169 14.90 -14.24 -7.11
CA SER A 169 13.55 -14.69 -7.45
C SER A 169 12.71 -13.53 -7.96
N GLN A 170 12.03 -13.78 -9.08
CA GLN A 170 11.06 -12.86 -9.67
C GLN A 170 9.61 -13.29 -9.38
N VAL A 171 9.43 -14.33 -8.57
CA VAL A 171 8.12 -14.83 -8.12
C VAL A 171 8.12 -14.89 -6.61
N ALA A 172 7.06 -14.39 -6.01
CA ALA A 172 6.82 -14.49 -4.57
C ALA A 172 5.32 -14.69 -4.29
N SER A 173 5.05 -15.38 -3.19
CA SER A 173 3.71 -15.59 -2.65
C SER A 173 3.70 -15.31 -1.17
N MET A 174 2.65 -14.67 -0.68
CA MET A 174 2.45 -14.41 0.74
C MET A 174 1.02 -14.74 1.14
N ASP A 175 0.87 -15.62 2.12
CA ASP A 175 -0.39 -15.80 2.85
C ASP A 175 -0.42 -14.78 3.99
N PHE A 176 -1.39 -13.87 3.93
CA PHE A 176 -1.37 -12.65 4.72
C PHE A 176 -1.77 -12.89 6.18
N SER A 177 -0.92 -12.44 7.05
CA SER A 177 -1.19 -12.08 8.44
C SER A 177 -0.38 -10.83 8.77
N THR A 178 -0.69 -10.12 9.84
CA THR A 178 0.19 -9.02 10.30
C THR A 178 1.63 -9.52 10.47
N THR A 179 1.81 -10.73 11.03
CA THR A 179 3.15 -11.28 11.27
C THR A 179 3.92 -11.55 9.97
N SER A 180 3.28 -12.20 8.97
CA SER A 180 3.93 -12.44 7.68
C SER A 180 4.22 -11.12 6.95
N PHE A 181 3.28 -10.17 6.95
CA PHE A 181 3.49 -8.85 6.37
C PHE A 181 4.70 -8.12 6.99
N LEU A 182 4.77 -8.06 8.32
CA LEU A 182 5.86 -7.39 9.03
C LEU A 182 7.22 -8.04 8.75
N ARG A 183 7.28 -9.37 8.73
CA ARG A 183 8.52 -10.12 8.60
C ARG A 183 9.02 -10.21 7.17
N GLU A 184 8.12 -10.36 6.20
CA GLU A 184 8.46 -10.78 4.85
C GLU A 184 8.35 -9.66 3.81
N VAL A 185 7.50 -8.64 4.02
CA VAL A 185 7.13 -7.67 2.98
C VAL A 185 7.35 -6.23 3.40
N SER A 186 6.99 -5.85 4.64
CA SER A 186 6.89 -4.45 5.05
C SER A 186 8.14 -3.59 4.80
N ARG A 187 9.33 -4.19 4.75
CA ARG A 187 10.62 -3.52 4.57
C ARG A 187 11.16 -3.60 3.15
N ALA A 188 10.42 -4.17 2.20
CA ALA A 188 10.83 -4.22 0.80
C ALA A 188 10.77 -2.82 0.19
N ARG A 189 11.90 -2.35 -0.36
CA ARG A 189 12.05 -0.99 -0.89
C ARG A 189 11.66 -0.91 -2.36
N THR A 190 11.15 0.27 -2.74
CA THR A 190 11.01 0.64 -4.15
C THR A 190 12.36 0.62 -4.86
N PHE A 191 12.35 0.48 -6.18
CA PHE A 191 13.57 0.38 -6.99
C PHE A 191 13.44 1.12 -8.30
N GLY A 192 14.58 1.50 -8.86
CA GLY A 192 14.64 2.17 -10.17
C GLY A 192 15.99 1.98 -10.86
N PHE A 193 16.01 2.21 -12.16
CA PHE A 193 17.19 2.07 -13.00
C PHE A 193 17.83 3.45 -13.26
N MET A 194 19.15 3.54 -13.09
CA MET A 194 19.90 4.76 -13.36
C MET A 194 19.68 5.30 -14.77
N ARG A 195 19.58 4.41 -15.76
CA ARG A 195 19.34 4.78 -17.17
C ARG A 195 17.99 5.49 -17.40
N GLU A 196 17.03 5.31 -16.50
CA GLU A 196 15.69 5.92 -16.59
C GLU A 196 15.61 7.27 -15.87
N LEU A 197 16.60 7.58 -15.01
CA LEU A 197 16.55 8.72 -14.09
C LEU A 197 16.45 10.08 -14.84
N GLU A 198 17.20 10.27 -15.91
CA GLU A 198 17.13 11.50 -16.70
C GLU A 198 15.76 11.69 -17.34
N SER A 199 15.20 10.62 -17.92
CA SER A 199 13.86 10.63 -18.50
C SER A 199 12.77 10.90 -17.45
N LEU A 200 12.89 10.31 -16.26
CA LEU A 200 11.97 10.56 -15.15
C LEU A 200 12.06 12.02 -14.68
N ARG A 201 13.26 12.54 -14.48
CA ARG A 201 13.47 13.94 -14.07
C ARG A 201 12.97 14.95 -15.09
N ALA A 202 13.14 14.68 -16.39
CA ALA A 202 12.58 15.51 -17.45
C ALA A 202 11.05 15.59 -17.42
N ARG A 203 10.39 14.58 -16.81
CA ARG A 203 8.95 14.51 -16.57
C ARG A 203 8.54 14.97 -15.17
N ASN A 204 9.43 15.62 -14.41
CA ASN A 204 9.26 16.00 -13.01
C ASN A 204 8.93 14.81 -12.07
N LEU A 205 9.53 13.65 -12.33
CA LEU A 205 9.43 12.45 -11.50
C LEU A 205 10.79 12.14 -10.87
N ALA A 206 10.78 11.40 -9.75
CA ALA A 206 11.96 10.95 -9.00
C ALA A 206 12.91 12.10 -8.58
N LEU A 207 12.38 13.31 -8.36
CA LEU A 207 13.19 14.48 -7.96
C LEU A 207 13.76 14.34 -6.54
N GLY A 208 13.07 13.60 -5.65
CA GLY A 208 13.51 13.30 -4.28
C GLY A 208 14.15 11.92 -4.13
N GLY A 209 14.25 11.15 -5.24
CA GLY A 209 14.80 9.80 -5.21
C GLY A 209 16.31 9.77 -5.03
N ASN A 210 16.79 8.92 -4.13
CA ASN A 210 18.21 8.67 -3.86
C ASN A 210 18.41 7.25 -3.29
N MET A 211 19.66 6.86 -2.99
CA MET A 211 19.97 5.51 -2.47
C MET A 211 19.49 5.26 -1.03
N ASP A 212 19.07 6.28 -0.27
CA ASP A 212 18.52 6.10 1.07
C ASP A 212 17.03 5.70 1.02
N ASN A 213 16.36 5.99 -0.10
CA ASN A 213 14.92 5.77 -0.25
C ASN A 213 14.49 4.94 -1.46
N ALA A 214 15.45 4.35 -2.19
CA ALA A 214 15.20 3.43 -3.29
C ALA A 214 16.38 2.48 -3.50
N ILE A 215 16.11 1.30 -4.01
CA ILE A 215 17.15 0.44 -4.58
C ILE A 215 17.46 0.98 -5.99
N VAL A 216 18.70 1.35 -6.22
CA VAL A 216 19.16 1.90 -7.50
C VAL A 216 20.00 0.85 -8.23
N LEU A 217 19.65 0.59 -9.49
CA LEU A 217 20.36 -0.36 -10.35
C LEU A 217 21.04 0.39 -11.50
N ASP A 218 22.32 0.05 -11.76
CA ASP A 218 22.95 0.32 -13.06
C ASP A 218 22.61 -0.80 -14.06
N ASP A 219 23.30 -0.92 -15.17
CA ASP A 219 23.04 -1.96 -16.18
C ASP A 219 23.48 -3.38 -15.74
N TYR A 220 24.15 -3.53 -14.59
CA TYR A 220 24.78 -4.77 -14.15
C TYR A 220 24.43 -5.18 -12.73
N ARG A 221 24.26 -4.23 -11.81
CA ARG A 221 24.17 -4.50 -10.37
C ARG A 221 23.33 -3.47 -9.58
N VAL A 222 23.05 -3.79 -8.33
CA VAL A 222 22.57 -2.87 -7.30
C VAL A 222 23.71 -1.95 -6.88
N LEU A 223 23.44 -0.65 -6.77
CA LEU A 223 24.41 0.38 -6.39
C LEU A 223 24.41 0.69 -4.89
N ASN A 224 23.33 0.36 -4.17
CA ASN A 224 23.24 0.57 -2.73
C ASN A 224 24.31 -0.28 -2.02
N GLU A 225 25.16 0.33 -1.20
CA GLU A 225 26.26 -0.34 -0.50
C GLU A 225 25.79 -1.46 0.43
N ASP A 226 24.64 -1.25 1.12
CA ASP A 226 24.04 -2.23 2.01
C ASP A 226 23.36 -3.41 1.28
N GLY A 227 23.31 -3.39 -0.06
CA GLY A 227 22.66 -4.42 -0.86
C GLY A 227 21.15 -4.51 -0.66
N LEU A 228 20.60 -5.71 -0.76
CA LEU A 228 19.18 -6.02 -0.59
C LEU A 228 18.86 -6.44 0.84
N ARG A 229 17.65 -6.07 1.31
CA ARG A 229 17.11 -6.48 2.62
C ARG A 229 16.52 -7.89 2.60
N TYR A 230 16.08 -8.35 1.44
CA TYR A 230 15.57 -9.69 1.16
C TYR A 230 16.16 -10.19 -0.16
N GLU A 231 16.36 -11.49 -0.26
CA GLU A 231 16.84 -12.10 -1.52
C GLU A 231 15.92 -11.81 -2.70
N ASP A 232 14.63 -11.73 -2.44
CA ASP A 232 13.53 -11.48 -3.37
C ASP A 232 12.88 -10.09 -3.18
N GLU A 233 13.67 -9.07 -2.75
CA GLU A 233 13.15 -7.76 -2.36
C GLU A 233 12.35 -7.07 -3.48
N PHE A 234 12.76 -7.20 -4.72
CA PHE A 234 12.09 -6.57 -5.86
C PHE A 234 10.63 -7.03 -6.02
N VAL A 235 10.40 -8.35 -6.02
CA VAL A 235 9.04 -8.88 -6.17
C VAL A 235 8.23 -8.70 -4.88
N LYS A 236 8.86 -8.72 -3.72
CA LYS A 236 8.21 -8.40 -2.43
C LYS A 236 7.76 -6.95 -2.35
N HIS A 237 8.50 -6.03 -2.95
CA HIS A 237 8.03 -4.65 -3.08
C HIS A 237 6.77 -4.56 -3.94
N LYS A 238 6.65 -5.34 -5.01
CA LYS A 238 5.41 -5.40 -5.80
C LYS A 238 4.23 -5.99 -5.02
N ILE A 239 4.49 -6.91 -4.11
CA ILE A 239 3.47 -7.39 -3.15
C ILE A 239 3.05 -6.26 -2.20
N LEU A 240 4.00 -5.49 -1.67
CA LEU A 240 3.75 -4.33 -0.82
C LEU A 240 2.85 -3.31 -1.53
N ASP A 241 3.21 -2.92 -2.75
CA ASP A 241 2.44 -2.02 -3.60
C ASP A 241 1.01 -2.54 -3.82
N ALA A 242 0.88 -3.83 -4.19
CA ALA A 242 -0.42 -4.46 -4.41
C ALA A 242 -1.30 -4.42 -3.16
N ILE A 243 -0.76 -4.74 -1.97
CA ILE A 243 -1.52 -4.67 -0.71
C ILE A 243 -2.07 -3.25 -0.48
N GLY A 244 -1.25 -2.23 -0.72
CA GLY A 244 -1.67 -0.83 -0.60
C GLY A 244 -2.73 -0.41 -1.61
N ASP A 245 -2.53 -0.78 -2.88
CA ASP A 245 -3.50 -0.52 -3.95
C ASP A 245 -4.84 -1.21 -3.70
N LEU A 246 -4.80 -2.50 -3.29
CA LEU A 246 -6.01 -3.27 -3.00
C LEU A 246 -6.78 -2.73 -1.79
N TYR A 247 -6.11 -2.07 -0.84
CA TYR A 247 -6.76 -1.44 0.30
C TYR A 247 -7.67 -0.26 -0.08
N LEU A 248 -7.57 0.25 -1.30
CA LEU A 248 -8.49 1.22 -1.90
C LEU A 248 -9.90 0.67 -2.15
N LEU A 249 -10.17 -0.61 -1.91
CA LEU A 249 -11.54 -1.12 -1.77
C LEU A 249 -12.26 -0.58 -0.52
N GLY A 250 -11.51 0.06 0.41
CA GLY A 250 -12.03 0.65 1.65
C GLY A 250 -12.14 -0.33 2.81
N HIS A 251 -11.95 -1.62 2.58
CA HIS A 251 -11.96 -2.69 3.57
C HIS A 251 -10.89 -3.74 3.27
N SER A 252 -10.55 -4.54 4.28
CA SER A 252 -9.64 -5.68 4.10
C SER A 252 -10.25 -6.72 3.15
N LEU A 253 -9.40 -7.34 2.32
CA LEU A 253 -9.81 -8.31 1.31
C LEU A 253 -9.75 -9.74 1.89
N ILE A 254 -10.75 -10.56 1.57
CA ILE A 254 -10.74 -12.02 1.70
C ILE A 254 -10.81 -12.59 0.29
N GLY A 255 -9.72 -13.17 -0.18
CA GLY A 255 -9.53 -13.68 -1.53
C GLY A 255 -8.07 -13.81 -1.87
N GLU A 256 -7.77 -14.36 -3.03
CA GLU A 256 -6.42 -14.45 -3.59
C GLU A 256 -6.25 -13.41 -4.70
N PHE A 257 -5.19 -12.63 -4.61
CA PHE A 257 -4.73 -11.75 -5.68
C PHE A 257 -3.52 -12.38 -6.36
N SER A 258 -3.53 -12.41 -7.68
CA SER A 258 -2.38 -12.82 -8.49
C SER A 258 -2.08 -11.75 -9.55
N GLY A 259 -0.82 -11.34 -9.64
CA GLY A 259 -0.34 -10.35 -10.62
C GLY A 259 0.87 -10.86 -11.40
N PHE A 260 0.81 -10.77 -12.73
CA PHE A 260 1.93 -10.99 -13.64
C PHE A 260 2.30 -9.68 -14.31
N LYS A 261 3.52 -9.19 -14.06
CA LYS A 261 3.99 -7.87 -14.55
C LYS A 261 3.02 -6.71 -14.21
N SER A 262 2.17 -6.90 -13.21
CA SER A 262 1.19 -5.91 -12.79
C SER A 262 1.86 -4.69 -12.16
N GLY A 263 1.15 -3.59 -12.14
CA GLY A 263 1.50 -2.34 -11.46
C GLY A 263 0.23 -1.59 -11.12
N HIS A 264 0.36 -0.36 -10.59
CA HIS A 264 -0.76 0.44 -10.08
C HIS A 264 -1.92 0.56 -11.07
N ALA A 265 -1.63 0.80 -12.37
CA ALA A 265 -2.65 0.91 -13.41
C ALA A 265 -3.51 -0.36 -13.52
N LEU A 266 -2.87 -1.52 -13.55
CA LEU A 266 -3.57 -2.80 -13.74
C LEU A 266 -4.25 -3.26 -12.44
N ASN A 267 -3.62 -3.03 -11.27
CA ASN A 267 -4.25 -3.24 -9.97
C ASN A 267 -5.53 -2.41 -9.86
N HIS A 268 -5.45 -1.13 -10.19
CA HIS A 268 -6.62 -0.23 -10.16
C HIS A 268 -7.70 -0.64 -11.19
N LYS A 269 -7.31 -1.06 -12.40
CA LYS A 269 -8.25 -1.60 -13.40
C LYS A 269 -9.02 -2.80 -12.84
N LEU A 270 -8.34 -3.69 -12.10
CA LEU A 270 -8.96 -4.84 -11.45
C LEU A 270 -9.94 -4.42 -10.34
N LEU A 271 -9.58 -3.44 -9.50
CA LEU A 271 -10.48 -2.90 -8.49
C LEU A 271 -11.75 -2.31 -9.11
N ARG A 272 -11.61 -1.50 -10.16
CA ARG A 272 -12.75 -0.92 -10.88
C ARG A 272 -13.65 -1.99 -11.49
N ALA A 273 -13.07 -3.04 -12.08
CA ALA A 273 -13.81 -4.17 -12.63
C ALA A 273 -14.59 -4.91 -11.53
N LEU A 274 -13.98 -5.12 -10.35
CA LEU A 274 -14.62 -5.75 -9.20
C LEU A 274 -15.82 -4.93 -8.71
N MET A 275 -15.65 -3.62 -8.52
CA MET A 275 -16.70 -2.72 -8.02
C MET A 275 -17.95 -2.71 -8.92
N VAL A 276 -17.77 -2.84 -10.22
CA VAL A 276 -18.90 -2.91 -11.18
C VAL A 276 -19.59 -4.28 -11.14
N ARG A 277 -18.84 -5.35 -10.86
CA ARG A 277 -19.37 -6.74 -10.88
C ARG A 277 -19.85 -7.15 -9.48
N GLN A 278 -21.02 -6.69 -9.08
CA GLN A 278 -21.62 -6.92 -7.74
C GLN A 278 -21.76 -8.40 -7.37
N SER A 279 -21.90 -9.32 -8.34
CA SER A 279 -21.98 -10.76 -8.07
C SER A 279 -20.64 -11.38 -7.63
N ALA A 280 -19.51 -10.72 -7.95
CA ALA A 280 -18.19 -11.26 -7.73
C ALA A 280 -17.66 -11.06 -6.30
N TRP A 281 -18.36 -10.32 -5.46
CA TRP A 281 -17.94 -10.04 -4.08
C TRP A 281 -19.12 -9.75 -3.15
N GLN A 282 -18.85 -9.84 -1.86
CA GLN A 282 -19.79 -9.42 -0.82
C GLN A 282 -19.05 -8.81 0.37
N GLU A 283 -19.72 -7.92 1.08
CA GLU A 283 -19.27 -7.43 2.38
C GLU A 283 -19.61 -8.44 3.47
N VAL A 284 -18.63 -8.79 4.33
CA VAL A 284 -18.82 -9.73 5.43
C VAL A 284 -18.21 -9.19 6.73
N THR A 285 -18.76 -9.63 7.87
CA THR A 285 -18.25 -9.38 9.23
C THR A 285 -18.12 -10.70 9.98
N PHE A 286 -17.36 -10.73 11.08
CA PHE A 286 -17.13 -11.93 11.88
C PHE A 286 -17.47 -11.68 13.35
N GLU A 287 -18.11 -12.66 13.99
CA GLU A 287 -18.49 -12.59 15.40
C GLU A 287 -17.29 -12.67 16.34
N SER A 288 -16.24 -13.39 15.95
CA SER A 288 -15.01 -13.48 16.73
C SER A 288 -13.76 -13.42 15.85
N LEU A 289 -12.61 -13.15 16.46
CA LEU A 289 -11.32 -13.22 15.78
C LEU A 289 -11.01 -14.64 15.28
N ALA A 290 -11.49 -15.65 15.98
CA ALA A 290 -11.27 -17.06 15.60
C ALA A 290 -12.03 -17.46 14.33
N ASP A 291 -13.12 -16.76 14.00
CA ASP A 291 -13.93 -17.02 12.80
C ASP A 291 -13.39 -16.31 11.56
N ALA A 292 -12.52 -15.32 11.76
CA ALA A 292 -11.94 -14.55 10.67
C ALA A 292 -10.76 -15.31 10.04
N PRO A 293 -10.72 -15.46 8.71
CA PRO A 293 -9.66 -16.19 8.04
C PRO A 293 -8.34 -15.38 7.93
N ILE A 294 -8.31 -14.18 8.50
CA ILE A 294 -7.14 -13.28 8.51
C ILE A 294 -6.73 -12.99 9.94
N SER A 295 -5.44 -13.19 10.26
CA SER A 295 -4.89 -12.93 11.59
C SER A 295 -4.24 -11.54 11.67
N TYR A 296 -4.74 -10.71 12.59
CA TYR A 296 -4.12 -9.45 12.98
C TYR A 296 -3.50 -9.55 14.38
N VAL A 297 -2.30 -8.96 14.57
CA VAL A 297 -1.73 -8.84 15.91
C VAL A 297 -2.69 -8.07 16.81
N ALA A 298 -2.90 -8.57 18.03
CA ALA A 298 -3.76 -7.92 19.01
C ALA A 298 -3.31 -6.47 19.24
N ALA A 299 -4.28 -5.54 19.32
CA ALA A 299 -4.02 -4.21 19.85
C ALA A 299 -3.46 -4.38 21.27
N ALA A 300 -2.36 -3.71 21.59
CA ALA A 300 -1.77 -3.82 22.93
C ALA A 300 -2.84 -3.43 23.96
N ALA A 301 -3.18 -4.38 24.85
CA ALA A 301 -4.14 -4.11 25.92
C ALA A 301 -3.65 -2.87 26.68
N ALA A 302 -4.52 -1.87 26.83
CA ALA A 302 -4.23 -0.72 27.65
C ALA A 302 -3.91 -1.27 29.06
N ARG A 303 -2.64 -1.16 29.49
CA ARG A 303 -2.31 -1.38 30.89
C ARG A 303 -3.02 -0.27 31.66
N ALA A 304 -4.00 -0.66 32.46
CA ALA A 304 -4.77 0.19 33.34
C ALA A 304 -3.84 0.80 34.42
#